data_80a340c30424ba87c0d969322d106a0a
#
_entry.id   80a340c30424ba87c0d969322d106a0a
#
_cell.length_a   1.000
_cell.length_b   1.000
_cell.length_c   1.000
_cell.angle_alpha   90.00
_cell.angle_beta   90.00
_cell.angle_gamma   90.00
#
_symmetry.space_group_name_H-M   'P 1'
#
loop_
_entity.id
_entity.type
_entity.pdbx_description
1 polymer ?
#
loop_
_entity_poly.entity_id
_entity_poly.type
_entity_poly.pdbx_seq_one_letter_code
_entity_poly.pdbx_strand_id
1 'polypeptide(L)'
;CLIGLVLGWPLAVPVLCIVALTTGLIAPVPWQQQIDMALWLGIVPATLSFLLGMALRRWVWKNLFVYILGRAFLGTAICLFVSGALAQWSGQILTVTVEPDLAMVARWLLAWGDAVVTGMMVAVFVAFRPQWLATWSDSLYVPPPVK
;
A
#
# COMPACT_ATOMS: atom_id res chain seq x y z
N CYS A 1 -2.13 1.11 -0.60
CA CYS A 1 -0.72 1.31 -0.97
C CYS A 1 -0.56 2.18 -2.23
N LEU A 2 -1.41 2.03 -3.27
CA LEU A 2 -1.35 2.82 -4.51
C LEU A 2 -1.37 4.35 -4.24
N ILE A 3 -2.26 4.81 -3.37
CA ILE A 3 -2.39 6.23 -2.99
C ILE A 3 -1.05 6.78 -2.45
N GLY A 4 -0.34 6.00 -1.63
CA GLY A 4 0.98 6.37 -1.11
C GLY A 4 2.06 6.47 -2.18
N LEU A 5 1.96 5.69 -3.27
CA LEU A 5 2.90 5.74 -4.40
C LEU A 5 2.63 6.94 -5.32
N VAL A 6 1.35 7.27 -5.54
CA VAL A 6 0.91 8.38 -6.41
C VAL A 6 1.08 9.74 -5.73
N LEU A 7 0.56 9.90 -4.51
CA LEU A 7 0.54 11.18 -3.80
C LEU A 7 1.74 11.39 -2.87
N GLY A 8 2.47 10.31 -2.56
CA GLY A 8 3.47 10.33 -1.49
C GLY A 8 2.84 10.24 -0.10
N TRP A 9 3.66 9.96 0.91
CA TRP A 9 3.20 9.76 2.28
C TRP A 9 2.42 10.94 2.88
N PRO A 10 2.88 12.21 2.77
CA PRO A 10 2.23 13.33 3.45
C PRO A 10 0.82 13.65 2.92
N LEU A 11 0.55 13.40 1.64
CA LEU A 11 -0.77 13.60 1.04
C LEU A 11 -1.66 12.34 1.11
N ALA A 12 -1.07 11.17 1.23
CA ALA A 12 -1.82 9.92 1.35
C ALA A 12 -2.62 9.85 2.66
N VAL A 13 -2.06 10.35 3.78
CA VAL A 13 -2.71 10.29 5.10
C VAL A 13 -4.03 11.08 5.13
N PRO A 14 -4.10 12.37 4.75
CA PRO A 14 -5.36 13.11 4.75
C PRO A 14 -6.38 12.52 3.78
N VAL A 15 -5.96 12.02 2.62
CA VAL A 15 -6.87 11.35 1.67
C VAL A 15 -7.48 10.09 2.28
N LEU A 16 -6.68 9.26 2.96
CA LEU A 16 -7.18 8.07 3.65
C LEU A 16 -8.15 8.42 4.79
N CYS A 17 -7.91 9.51 5.52
CA CYS A 17 -8.84 10.00 6.53
C CYS A 17 -10.18 10.46 5.91
N ILE A 18 -10.15 11.15 4.78
CA ILE A 18 -11.37 11.56 4.07
C ILE A 18 -12.13 10.34 3.56
N VAL A 19 -11.44 9.35 3.00
CA VAL A 19 -12.06 8.09 2.56
C VAL A 19 -12.71 7.36 3.73
N ALA A 20 -12.05 7.28 4.88
CA ALA A 20 -12.61 6.66 6.07
C ALA A 20 -13.87 7.39 6.56
N LEU A 21 -13.86 8.72 6.57
CA LEU A 21 -15.04 9.53 6.93
C LEU A 21 -16.20 9.30 5.96
N THR A 22 -15.95 9.32 4.66
CA THR A 22 -17.00 9.10 3.64
C THR A 22 -17.57 7.68 3.72
N THR A 23 -16.74 6.68 3.97
CA THR A 23 -17.19 5.29 4.16
C THR A 23 -18.12 5.17 5.36
N GLY A 24 -17.82 5.88 6.45
CA GLY A 24 -18.67 5.87 7.64
C GLY A 24 -20.00 6.58 7.47
N LEU A 25 -20.09 7.53 6.56
CA LEU A 25 -21.37 8.16 6.21
C LEU A 25 -22.28 7.23 5.40
N ILE A 26 -21.69 6.34 4.59
CA ILE A 26 -22.42 5.41 3.73
C ILE A 26 -22.84 4.16 4.51
N ALA A 27 -21.95 3.63 5.32
CA ALA A 27 -22.18 2.47 6.15
C ALA A 27 -22.03 2.86 7.64
N PRO A 28 -23.12 3.10 8.38
CA PRO A 28 -23.04 3.53 9.78
C PRO A 28 -22.45 2.40 10.64
N VAL A 29 -21.18 2.53 10.96
CA VAL A 29 -20.44 1.63 11.86
C VAL A 29 -20.10 2.42 13.12
N PRO A 30 -19.94 1.77 14.28
CA PRO A 30 -19.50 2.42 15.51
C PRO A 30 -18.21 3.21 15.28
N TRP A 31 -18.12 4.43 15.80
CA TRP A 31 -17.01 5.36 15.58
C TRP A 31 -15.63 4.75 15.88
N GLN A 32 -15.54 3.93 16.91
CA GLN A 32 -14.31 3.23 17.27
C GLN A 32 -13.84 2.29 16.15
N GLN A 33 -14.75 1.46 15.64
CA GLN A 33 -14.43 0.52 14.55
C GLN A 33 -14.01 1.23 13.25
N GLN A 34 -14.56 2.42 13.02
CA GLN A 34 -14.23 3.24 11.87
C GLN A 34 -12.81 3.79 11.95
N ILE A 35 -12.40 4.26 13.14
CA ILE A 35 -11.03 4.72 13.40
C ILE A 35 -10.04 3.55 13.24
N ASP A 36 -10.38 2.39 13.82
CA ASP A 36 -9.55 1.19 13.73
C ASP A 36 -9.37 0.72 12.29
N MET A 37 -10.44 0.71 11.49
CA MET A 37 -10.35 0.41 10.07
C MET A 37 -9.46 1.41 9.31
N ALA A 38 -9.62 2.70 9.54
CA ALA A 38 -8.80 3.74 8.93
C ALA A 38 -7.32 3.59 9.28
N LEU A 39 -7.04 3.27 10.52
CA LEU A 39 -5.68 3.07 11.02
C LEU A 39 -5.04 1.83 10.40
N TRP A 40 -5.66 0.67 10.57
CA TRP A 40 -5.07 -0.62 10.22
C TRP A 40 -5.10 -0.95 8.73
N LEU A 41 -6.13 -0.53 7.99
CA LEU A 41 -6.26 -0.74 6.56
C LEU A 41 -5.71 0.42 5.71
N GLY A 42 -5.55 1.61 6.30
CA GLY A 42 -5.09 2.80 5.59
C GLY A 42 -3.70 3.25 6.03
N ILE A 43 -3.59 3.79 7.23
CA ILE A 43 -2.39 4.51 7.70
C ILE A 43 -1.21 3.57 7.91
N VAL A 44 -1.41 2.42 8.56
CA VAL A 44 -0.33 1.46 8.85
C VAL A 44 0.29 0.92 7.57
N PRO A 45 -0.45 0.36 6.59
CA PRO A 45 0.17 -0.11 5.35
C PRO A 45 0.78 1.01 4.52
N ALA A 46 0.26 2.24 4.57
CA ALA A 46 0.86 3.38 3.88
C ALA A 46 2.23 3.76 4.49
N THR A 47 2.35 3.75 5.82
CA THR A 47 3.62 4.01 6.51
C THR A 47 4.64 2.89 6.30
N LEU A 48 4.21 1.63 6.34
CA LEU A 48 5.07 0.49 6.04
C LEU A 48 5.58 0.54 4.60
N SER A 49 4.71 0.87 3.63
CA SER A 49 5.08 1.04 2.23
C SER A 49 6.10 2.18 2.02
N PHE A 50 5.98 3.26 2.78
CA PHE A 50 6.94 4.36 2.77
C PHE A 50 8.31 3.93 3.32
N LEU A 51 8.33 3.26 4.49
CA LEU A 51 9.55 2.74 5.10
C LEU A 51 10.24 1.71 4.21
N LEU A 52 9.49 0.78 3.64
CA LEU A 52 9.99 -0.20 2.69
C LEU A 52 10.58 0.48 1.44
N GLY A 53 9.92 1.53 0.95
CA GLY A 53 10.43 2.33 -0.16
C GLY A 53 11.76 3.02 0.13
N MET A 54 11.97 3.51 1.36
CA MET A 54 13.25 4.05 1.79
C MET A 54 14.32 2.96 1.89
N ALA A 55 13.99 1.80 2.45
CA ALA A 55 14.90 0.67 2.56
C ALA A 55 15.32 0.15 1.17
N LEU A 56 14.39 -0.01 0.25
CA LEU A 56 14.68 -0.44 -1.13
C LEU A 56 15.58 0.55 -1.86
N ARG A 57 15.36 1.87 -1.68
CA ARG A 57 16.23 2.90 -2.26
C ARG A 57 17.67 2.84 -1.75
N ARG A 58 17.87 2.38 -0.51
CA ARG A 58 19.18 2.32 0.13
C ARG A 58 19.94 1.03 -0.21
N TRP A 59 19.24 -0.10 -0.37
CA TRP A 59 19.85 -1.42 -0.39
C TRP A 59 19.79 -2.12 -1.75
N VAL A 60 18.89 -1.71 -2.64
CA VAL A 60 18.66 -2.40 -3.92
C VAL A 60 19.00 -1.49 -5.09
N TRP A 61 19.43 -2.10 -6.19
CA TRP A 61 19.78 -1.41 -7.43
C TRP A 61 18.58 -0.63 -7.99
N LYS A 62 18.89 0.59 -8.49
CA LYS A 62 17.90 1.55 -9.00
C LYS A 62 17.48 1.17 -10.42
N ASN A 63 16.72 0.10 -10.57
CA ASN A 63 16.20 -0.39 -11.85
C ASN A 63 14.67 -0.28 -11.91
N LEU A 64 14.13 -0.08 -13.10
CA LEU A 64 12.71 -0.04 -13.39
C LEU A 64 11.97 -1.28 -12.83
N PHE A 65 12.52 -2.47 -13.04
CA PHE A 65 11.95 -3.72 -12.54
C PHE A 65 11.87 -3.77 -11.02
N VAL A 66 12.88 -3.29 -10.34
CA VAL A 66 12.91 -3.22 -8.87
C VAL A 66 11.83 -2.29 -8.35
N TYR A 67 11.56 -1.19 -9.06
CA TYR A 67 10.50 -0.27 -8.66
C TYR A 67 9.12 -0.90 -8.83
N ILE A 68 8.81 -1.49 -9.98
CA ILE A 68 7.49 -2.06 -10.26
C ILE A 68 7.28 -3.36 -9.48
N LEU A 69 8.16 -4.36 -9.63
CA LEU A 69 8.01 -5.65 -8.95
C LEU A 69 8.33 -5.59 -7.46
N GLY A 70 9.42 -4.92 -7.09
CA GLY A 70 9.88 -4.88 -5.70
C GLY A 70 9.03 -3.94 -4.84
N ARG A 71 8.83 -2.72 -5.30
CA ARG A 71 8.15 -1.70 -4.50
C ARG A 71 6.64 -1.71 -4.67
N ALA A 72 6.13 -1.74 -5.92
CA ALA A 72 4.70 -1.65 -6.16
C ALA A 72 3.99 -2.99 -5.97
N PHE A 73 4.57 -4.09 -6.39
CA PHE A 73 3.95 -5.42 -6.28
C PHE A 73 4.28 -6.10 -4.94
N LEU A 74 5.52 -6.56 -4.75
CA LEU A 74 5.91 -7.28 -3.52
C LEU A 74 5.80 -6.40 -2.28
N GLY A 75 6.16 -5.12 -2.39
CA GLY A 75 6.04 -4.17 -1.30
C GLY A 75 4.62 -4.02 -0.81
N THR A 76 3.65 -3.93 -1.72
CA THR A 76 2.22 -3.87 -1.37
C THR A 76 1.75 -5.15 -0.70
N ALA A 77 2.09 -6.33 -1.25
CA ALA A 77 1.71 -7.62 -0.66
C ALA A 77 2.22 -7.75 0.78
N ILE A 78 3.51 -7.48 0.98
CA ILE A 78 4.16 -7.60 2.31
C ILE A 78 3.57 -6.58 3.28
N CYS A 79 3.44 -5.30 2.89
CA CYS A 79 2.93 -4.26 3.77
C CYS A 79 1.48 -4.51 4.21
N LEU A 80 0.62 -4.95 3.30
CA LEU A 80 -0.77 -5.27 3.62
C LEU A 80 -0.88 -6.51 4.50
N PHE A 81 -0.12 -7.55 4.20
CA PHE A 81 -0.10 -8.77 5.01
C PHE A 81 0.40 -8.48 6.43
N VAL A 82 1.54 -7.81 6.56
CA VAL A 82 2.13 -7.44 7.86
C VAL A 82 1.16 -6.54 8.66
N SER A 83 0.57 -5.53 8.02
CA SER A 83 -0.42 -4.67 8.66
C SER A 83 -1.62 -5.47 9.17
N GLY A 84 -2.15 -6.38 8.37
CA GLY A 84 -3.25 -7.25 8.75
C GLY A 84 -2.89 -8.22 9.87
N ALA A 85 -1.69 -8.79 9.87
CA ALA A 85 -1.19 -9.66 10.93
C ALA A 85 -1.02 -8.90 12.26
N LEU A 86 -0.47 -7.68 12.21
CA LEU A 86 -0.35 -6.81 13.38
C LEU A 86 -1.70 -6.42 13.97
N ALA A 87 -2.67 -6.11 13.12
CA ALA A 87 -4.04 -5.81 13.53
C ALA A 87 -4.69 -7.00 14.26
N GLN A 88 -4.49 -8.20 13.73
CA GLN A 88 -4.99 -9.42 14.37
C GLN A 88 -4.31 -9.69 15.71
N TRP A 89 -3.00 -9.48 15.79
CA TRP A 89 -2.26 -9.65 17.04
C TRP A 89 -2.67 -8.62 18.11
N SER A 90 -3.02 -7.41 17.71
CA SER A 90 -3.54 -6.39 18.62
C SER A 90 -5.01 -6.63 19.06
N GLY A 91 -5.62 -7.76 18.68
CA GLY A 91 -6.99 -8.12 19.04
C GLY A 91 -8.08 -7.39 18.25
N GLN A 92 -7.70 -6.72 17.18
CA GLN A 92 -8.65 -6.02 16.31
C GLN A 92 -9.30 -6.99 15.32
N ILE A 93 -10.59 -7.18 15.43
CA ILE A 93 -11.40 -7.97 14.49
C ILE A 93 -11.79 -7.06 13.33
N LEU A 94 -10.94 -6.98 12.32
CA LEU A 94 -11.14 -6.10 11.16
C LEU A 94 -12.19 -6.58 10.16
N THR A 95 -12.51 -7.85 10.18
CA THR A 95 -13.51 -8.46 9.27
C THR A 95 -14.02 -9.76 9.84
N VAL A 96 -15.30 -10.02 9.71
CA VAL A 96 -16.02 -11.28 9.95
C VAL A 96 -15.44 -12.19 11.06
N THR A 97 -16.28 -12.67 11.92
CA THR A 97 -16.03 -13.73 12.92
C THR A 97 -15.71 -15.07 12.26
N VAL A 98 -14.52 -15.18 11.67
CA VAL A 98 -13.99 -16.41 11.05
C VAL A 98 -12.88 -16.94 11.94
N GLU A 99 -12.65 -18.24 11.94
CA GLU A 99 -11.54 -18.84 12.67
C GLU A 99 -10.21 -18.16 12.32
N PRO A 100 -9.29 -17.99 13.29
CA PRO A 100 -8.05 -17.22 13.13
C PRO A 100 -7.19 -17.69 11.95
N ASP A 101 -7.16 -19.00 11.68
CA ASP A 101 -6.36 -19.59 10.62
C ASP A 101 -6.92 -19.24 9.24
N LEU A 102 -8.25 -19.33 9.07
CA LEU A 102 -8.92 -18.92 7.84
C LEU A 102 -8.81 -17.43 7.58
N ALA A 103 -8.87 -16.61 8.63
CA ALA A 103 -8.69 -15.17 8.52
C ALA A 103 -7.28 -14.81 8.01
N MET A 104 -6.24 -15.52 8.44
CA MET A 104 -4.87 -15.31 7.98
C MET A 104 -4.71 -15.65 6.50
N VAL A 105 -5.28 -16.78 6.05
CA VAL A 105 -5.26 -17.18 4.63
C VAL A 105 -6.02 -16.16 3.77
N ALA A 106 -7.19 -15.72 4.21
CA ALA A 106 -7.96 -14.71 3.49
C ALA A 106 -7.19 -13.39 3.35
N ARG A 107 -6.51 -12.94 4.41
CA ARG A 107 -5.66 -11.73 4.37
C ARG A 107 -4.49 -11.88 3.40
N TRP A 108 -3.87 -13.05 3.38
CA TRP A 108 -2.80 -13.36 2.44
C TRP A 108 -3.29 -13.22 0.99
N LEU A 109 -4.42 -13.84 0.66
CA LEU A 109 -5.00 -13.77 -0.67
C LEU A 109 -5.41 -12.34 -1.06
N LEU A 110 -6.04 -11.60 -0.14
CA LEU A 110 -6.39 -10.20 -0.37
C LEU A 110 -5.16 -9.32 -0.60
N ALA A 111 -4.09 -9.51 0.17
CA ALA A 111 -2.84 -8.77 0.00
C ALA A 111 -2.22 -9.01 -1.39
N TRP A 112 -2.28 -10.24 -1.92
CA TRP A 112 -1.86 -10.55 -3.28
C TRP A 112 -2.76 -9.92 -4.34
N GLY A 113 -4.08 -9.94 -4.15
CA GLY A 113 -5.03 -9.28 -5.04
C GLY A 113 -4.73 -7.77 -5.17
N ASP A 114 -4.60 -7.08 -4.05
CA ASP A 114 -4.23 -5.66 -4.03
C ASP A 114 -2.85 -5.39 -4.63
N ALA A 115 -1.88 -6.29 -4.42
CA ALA A 115 -0.56 -6.17 -4.98
C ALA A 115 -0.56 -6.27 -6.51
N VAL A 116 -1.34 -7.19 -7.07
CA VAL A 116 -1.49 -7.32 -8.53
C VAL A 116 -2.08 -6.04 -9.12
N VAL A 117 -3.20 -5.55 -8.57
CA VAL A 117 -3.85 -4.33 -9.04
C VAL A 117 -2.90 -3.12 -8.91
N THR A 118 -2.24 -2.96 -7.77
CA THR A 118 -1.29 -1.87 -7.54
C THR A 118 -0.10 -1.95 -8.49
N GLY A 119 0.47 -3.14 -8.68
CA GLY A 119 1.60 -3.36 -9.58
C GLY A 119 1.25 -3.05 -11.04
N MET A 120 0.07 -3.51 -11.50
CA MET A 120 -0.42 -3.21 -12.86
C MET A 120 -0.67 -1.71 -13.06
N MET A 121 -1.34 -1.04 -12.11
CA MET A 121 -1.59 0.40 -12.21
C MET A 121 -0.31 1.21 -12.22
N VAL A 122 0.66 0.87 -11.37
CA VAL A 122 1.97 1.52 -11.34
C VAL A 122 2.73 1.27 -12.65
N ALA A 123 2.70 0.06 -13.21
CA ALA A 123 3.32 -0.22 -14.50
C ALA A 123 2.72 0.64 -15.63
N VAL A 124 1.39 0.78 -15.66
CA VAL A 124 0.70 1.65 -16.61
C VAL A 124 1.10 3.12 -16.41
N PHE A 125 1.12 3.62 -15.17
CA PHE A 125 1.51 5.00 -14.89
C PHE A 125 2.97 5.28 -15.28
N VAL A 126 3.89 4.37 -14.99
CA VAL A 126 5.30 4.48 -15.38
C VAL A 126 5.45 4.52 -16.90
N ALA A 127 4.65 3.74 -17.64
CA ALA A 127 4.70 3.70 -19.10
C ALA A 127 4.11 4.94 -19.77
N PHE A 128 2.98 5.45 -19.26
CA PHE A 128 2.23 6.51 -19.94
C PHE A 128 2.33 7.89 -19.28
N ARG A 129 2.40 7.94 -17.95
CA ARG A 129 2.38 9.18 -17.17
C ARG A 129 3.25 9.08 -15.89
N PRO A 130 4.57 8.95 -16.03
CA PRO A 130 5.48 8.78 -14.89
C PRO A 130 5.43 9.95 -13.91
N GLN A 131 5.08 11.14 -14.39
CA GLN A 131 4.93 12.36 -13.59
C GLN A 131 3.80 12.31 -12.54
N TRP A 132 2.86 11.37 -12.66
CA TRP A 132 1.79 11.19 -11.68
C TRP A 132 2.23 10.43 -10.43
N LEU A 133 3.39 9.79 -10.49
CA LEU A 133 3.94 9.06 -9.37
C LEU A 133 4.92 9.94 -8.59
N ALA A 134 4.49 10.48 -7.45
CA ALA A 134 5.35 11.31 -6.59
C ALA A 134 6.63 10.59 -6.12
N THR A 135 6.62 9.25 -6.15
CA THR A 135 7.75 8.42 -5.74
C THR A 135 8.66 8.00 -6.88
N TRP A 136 8.31 8.34 -8.13
CA TRP A 136 9.10 8.06 -9.32
C TRP A 136 10.05 9.21 -9.66
N SER A 137 11.21 8.89 -10.22
CA SER A 137 12.14 9.87 -10.80
C SER A 137 12.91 9.21 -11.93
N ASP A 138 12.79 9.76 -13.14
CA ASP A 138 13.49 9.25 -14.33
C ASP A 138 15.00 9.23 -14.12
N SER A 139 15.57 10.25 -13.48
CA SER A 139 16.99 10.35 -13.19
C SER A 139 17.54 9.23 -12.28
N LEU A 140 16.66 8.56 -11.54
CA LEU A 140 17.02 7.49 -10.61
C LEU A 140 16.86 6.09 -11.23
N TYR A 141 15.89 5.89 -12.11
CA TYR A 141 15.46 4.56 -12.57
C TYR A 141 15.71 4.30 -14.05
N VAL A 142 15.94 5.35 -14.86
CA VAL A 142 16.26 5.22 -16.27
C VAL A 142 17.76 5.48 -16.46
N PRO A 143 18.54 4.51 -16.99
CA PRO A 143 19.95 4.75 -17.29
C PRO A 143 20.09 5.85 -18.35
N PRO A 144 21.14 6.71 -18.26
CA PRO A 144 21.37 7.72 -19.28
C PRO A 144 21.56 7.06 -20.65
N PRO A 145 21.09 7.69 -21.74
CA PRO A 145 21.30 7.16 -23.09
C PRO A 145 22.78 6.98 -23.36
N VAL A 146 23.14 5.77 -23.76
CA VAL A 146 24.51 5.47 -24.19
C VAL A 146 24.79 6.33 -25.42
N LYS A 147 25.76 7.25 -25.30
CA LYS A 147 26.26 8.07 -26.42
C LYS A 147 27.10 7.22 -27.34
#